data_c439497a7b5e38b5e046f4fff61cf801
#
_entry.id   c439497a7b5e38b5e046f4fff61cf801
#
_cell.length_a   1.000
_cell.length_b   1.000
_cell.length_c   1.000
_cell.angle_alpha   90.00
_cell.angle_beta   90.00
_cell.angle_gamma   90.00
#
_symmetry.space_group_name_H-M   'P 1'
#
loop_
_entity.id
_entity.type
_entity.pdbx_description
1 polymer ?
#
loop_
_entity_poly.entity_id
_entity_poly.type
_entity_poly.pdbx_seq_one_letter_code
_entity_poly.pdbx_strand_id
1 'polypeptide(L)'
;MMRTAKLHGAAFFLTLLVSVTLVSSSLASSDMSPERQTTMEAEISAFQSGIDALGHDWIAGETSRMRMTPEERRATLMHDLEPFNGDVGIPYVMTEDRSGDRSLLDWRNNGGNFVTGIQDQGSCGSCWVFGAVAALESAFLFAIDGGDVVNLNMSEQYPLSCISNGWGCGGGWGQNVLNYARNSGMLDDDCMPYQESDTVPCGDHCSDTQYRDYYYGNYGVVCYTANTTSIKNALLNYGPLYTTMDIYENFNSY
;
A
#
# COMPACT_ATOMS: atom_id res chain seq x y z
N MET A 1 -0.58 -65.69 49.74
CA MET A 1 -0.32 -66.91 48.96
C MET A 1 -0.53 -66.65 47.51
N MET A 2 0.52 -66.44 46.89
CA MET A 2 1.03 -66.96 45.59
C MET A 2 0.02 -67.54 44.62
N ARG A 3 0.03 -67.00 43.39
CA ARG A 3 0.46 -67.75 42.19
C ARG A 3 0.67 -66.82 41.00
N THR A 4 1.88 -66.82 40.50
CA THR A 4 2.36 -66.33 39.26
C THR A 4 1.82 -67.11 38.05
N ALA A 5 1.38 -66.44 37.01
CA ALA A 5 1.22 -67.02 35.67
C ALA A 5 2.00 -66.17 34.65
N LYS A 6 3.04 -66.74 34.11
CA LYS A 6 3.75 -66.26 32.93
C LYS A 6 2.92 -66.55 31.69
N LEU A 7 2.64 -65.51 30.89
CA LEU A 7 2.24 -65.70 29.49
C LEU A 7 3.30 -65.05 28.58
N HIS A 8 3.87 -65.87 27.76
CA HIS A 8 4.71 -65.48 26.64
C HIS A 8 3.79 -65.02 25.50
N GLY A 9 3.91 -63.80 25.07
CA GLY A 9 3.25 -63.30 23.88
C GLY A 9 4.24 -62.54 23.02
N ALA A 10 4.49 -63.11 21.83
CA ALA A 10 5.40 -62.57 20.85
C ALA A 10 4.99 -61.16 20.41
N ALA A 11 5.88 -60.22 20.57
CA ALA A 11 5.70 -58.86 20.05
C ALA A 11 5.98 -58.87 18.54
N PHE A 12 4.91 -58.73 17.74
CA PHE A 12 5.01 -58.37 16.36
C PHE A 12 5.27 -56.85 16.30
N PHE A 13 6.50 -56.46 16.03
CA PHE A 13 6.82 -55.08 15.64
C PHE A 13 6.32 -54.83 14.23
N LEU A 14 5.17 -54.19 14.08
CA LEU A 14 4.73 -53.62 12.82
C LEU A 14 5.38 -52.24 12.70
N THR A 15 6.50 -52.17 12.01
CA THR A 15 7.13 -50.91 11.62
C THR A 15 6.25 -50.24 10.58
N LEU A 16 5.40 -49.30 11.02
CA LEU A 16 4.68 -48.37 10.15
C LEU A 16 5.68 -47.33 9.67
N LEU A 17 6.21 -47.52 8.47
CA LEU A 17 6.95 -46.51 7.74
C LEU A 17 5.96 -45.39 7.36
N VAL A 18 5.83 -44.39 8.23
CA VAL A 18 5.19 -43.13 7.88
C VAL A 18 6.21 -42.39 7.00
N SER A 19 6.04 -42.49 5.71
CA SER A 19 6.69 -41.58 4.76
C SER A 19 6.08 -40.20 4.96
N VAL A 20 6.75 -39.40 5.76
CA VAL A 20 6.48 -37.96 5.81
C VAL A 20 6.98 -37.39 4.49
N THR A 21 6.08 -37.30 3.52
CA THR A 21 6.30 -36.41 2.38
C THR A 21 6.27 -35.00 2.96
N LEU A 22 7.45 -34.41 3.13
CA LEU A 22 7.63 -32.99 3.27
C LEU A 22 7.05 -32.37 1.99
N VAL A 23 5.77 -32.02 2.03
CA VAL A 23 5.22 -31.03 1.11
C VAL A 23 5.89 -29.74 1.54
N SER A 24 7.02 -29.43 0.90
CA SER A 24 7.53 -28.08 0.85
C SER A 24 6.39 -27.24 0.25
N SER A 25 5.64 -26.55 1.11
CA SER A 25 4.86 -25.40 0.69
C SER A 25 5.87 -24.32 0.29
N SER A 26 6.45 -24.47 -0.92
CA SER A 26 6.88 -23.32 -1.68
C SER A 26 5.60 -22.48 -1.81
N LEU A 27 5.57 -21.32 -1.17
CA LEU A 27 4.66 -20.26 -1.53
C LEU A 27 4.79 -20.15 -3.04
N ALA A 28 3.76 -20.61 -3.73
CA ALA A 28 3.72 -20.60 -5.17
C ALA A 28 3.80 -19.13 -5.59
N SER A 29 4.89 -18.75 -6.21
CA SER A 29 4.85 -17.67 -7.18
C SER A 29 3.72 -18.08 -8.13
N SER A 30 2.67 -17.25 -8.19
CA SER A 30 1.54 -17.46 -9.08
C SER A 30 2.06 -17.88 -10.45
N ASP A 31 1.59 -19.03 -10.96
CA ASP A 31 2.05 -19.65 -12.19
C ASP A 31 1.85 -18.72 -13.38
N MET A 32 2.82 -17.84 -13.59
CA MET A 32 2.92 -17.08 -14.82
C MET A 32 3.26 -18.04 -15.95
N SER A 33 2.54 -17.97 -17.08
CA SER A 33 2.86 -18.82 -18.23
C SER A 33 4.30 -18.55 -18.70
N PRO A 34 5.04 -19.56 -19.20
CA PRO A 34 6.39 -19.37 -19.72
C PRO A 34 6.46 -18.29 -20.83
N GLU A 35 5.40 -18.16 -21.63
CA GLU A 35 5.30 -17.14 -22.65
C GLU A 35 5.21 -15.73 -22.03
N ARG A 36 4.40 -15.56 -20.98
CA ARG A 36 4.31 -14.26 -20.28
C ARG A 36 5.64 -13.92 -19.59
N GLN A 37 6.30 -14.89 -18.98
CA GLN A 37 7.60 -14.68 -18.35
C GLN A 37 8.63 -14.19 -19.36
N THR A 38 8.73 -14.85 -20.52
CA THR A 38 9.66 -14.46 -21.60
C THR A 38 9.35 -13.04 -22.08
N THR A 39 8.06 -12.69 -22.23
CA THR A 39 7.66 -11.36 -22.66
C THR A 39 8.03 -10.30 -21.60
N MET A 40 7.80 -10.57 -20.35
CA MET A 40 8.15 -9.68 -19.23
C MET A 40 9.65 -9.43 -19.16
N GLU A 41 10.46 -10.48 -19.28
CA GLU A 41 11.93 -10.36 -19.30
C GLU A 41 12.42 -9.50 -20.47
N ALA A 42 11.80 -9.63 -21.64
CA ALA A 42 12.10 -8.79 -22.79
C ALA A 42 11.69 -7.32 -22.57
N GLU A 43 10.52 -7.06 -21.96
CA GLU A 43 10.07 -5.72 -21.59
C GLU A 43 11.07 -5.07 -20.60
N ILE A 44 11.48 -5.77 -19.55
CA ILE A 44 12.45 -5.27 -18.55
C ILE A 44 13.79 -4.94 -19.22
N SER A 45 14.29 -5.82 -20.10
CA SER A 45 15.53 -5.59 -20.83
C SER A 45 15.45 -4.36 -21.74
N ALA A 46 14.31 -4.16 -22.39
CA ALA A 46 14.10 -2.96 -23.22
C ALA A 46 14.07 -1.67 -22.39
N PHE A 47 13.43 -1.69 -21.22
CA PHE A 47 13.41 -0.54 -20.30
C PHE A 47 14.82 -0.25 -19.77
N GLN A 48 15.58 -1.27 -19.36
CA GLN A 48 16.96 -1.08 -18.90
C GLN A 48 17.82 -0.42 -20.00
N SER A 49 17.69 -0.90 -21.23
CA SER A 49 18.43 -0.30 -22.34
C SER A 49 18.09 1.18 -22.54
N GLY A 50 16.83 1.57 -22.35
CA GLY A 50 16.39 2.97 -22.40
C GLY A 50 16.93 3.79 -21.25
N ILE A 51 16.95 3.25 -20.05
CA ILE A 51 17.49 3.87 -18.82
C ILE A 51 18.98 4.17 -19.01
N ASP A 52 19.74 3.16 -19.46
CA ASP A 52 21.18 3.28 -19.70
C ASP A 52 21.50 4.31 -20.79
N ALA A 53 20.69 4.34 -21.87
CA ALA A 53 20.84 5.30 -22.95
C ALA A 53 20.61 6.76 -22.50
N LEU A 54 19.80 6.97 -21.47
CA LEU A 54 19.53 8.29 -20.87
C LEU A 54 20.51 8.64 -19.74
N GLY A 55 21.41 7.73 -19.38
CA GLY A 55 22.41 7.95 -18.34
C GLY A 55 21.83 8.00 -16.93
N HIS A 56 20.68 7.34 -16.72
CA HIS A 56 20.11 7.17 -15.39
C HIS A 56 20.76 5.98 -14.66
N ASP A 57 20.75 6.02 -13.33
CA ASP A 57 21.45 5.07 -12.46
C ASP A 57 20.51 4.04 -11.78
N TRP A 58 19.21 4.10 -12.06
CA TRP A 58 18.28 3.09 -11.53
C TRP A 58 18.21 1.84 -12.42
N ILE A 59 17.81 0.72 -11.83
CA ILE A 59 17.78 -0.59 -12.48
C ILE A 59 16.35 -1.07 -12.62
N ALA A 60 15.94 -1.40 -13.86
CA ALA A 60 14.65 -2.02 -14.12
C ALA A 60 14.62 -3.46 -13.59
N GLY A 61 13.53 -3.84 -12.94
CA GLY A 61 13.39 -5.16 -12.35
C GLY A 61 12.00 -5.77 -12.49
N GLU A 62 11.89 -7.00 -12.07
CA GLU A 62 10.60 -7.67 -11.92
C GLU A 62 9.87 -7.09 -10.71
N THR A 63 8.65 -6.62 -10.92
CA THR A 63 7.73 -6.14 -9.90
C THR A 63 6.41 -6.88 -10.01
N SER A 64 5.52 -6.77 -9.00
CA SER A 64 4.15 -7.30 -9.10
C SER A 64 3.44 -6.78 -10.36
N ARG A 65 3.68 -5.53 -10.71
CA ARG A 65 3.09 -4.90 -11.89
C ARG A 65 3.67 -5.42 -13.21
N MET A 66 4.96 -5.73 -13.27
CA MET A 66 5.57 -6.32 -14.47
C MET A 66 5.07 -7.73 -14.76
N ARG A 67 4.54 -8.44 -13.76
CA ARG A 67 3.88 -9.75 -13.96
C ARG A 67 2.54 -9.65 -14.66
N MET A 68 1.88 -8.50 -14.57
CA MET A 68 0.63 -8.21 -15.29
C MET A 68 0.89 -7.98 -16.78
N THR A 69 -0.11 -8.27 -17.62
CA THR A 69 -0.09 -7.85 -19.02
C THR A 69 -0.16 -6.33 -19.13
N PRO A 70 0.22 -5.73 -20.28
CA PRO A 70 0.05 -4.29 -20.48
C PRO A 70 -1.40 -3.81 -20.31
N GLU A 71 -2.38 -4.63 -20.70
CA GLU A 71 -3.81 -4.34 -20.53
C GLU A 71 -4.20 -4.31 -19.05
N GLU A 72 -3.76 -5.32 -18.27
CA GLU A 72 -4.00 -5.38 -16.83
C GLU A 72 -3.34 -4.20 -16.11
N ARG A 73 -2.08 -3.86 -16.44
CA ARG A 73 -1.41 -2.68 -15.88
C ARG A 73 -2.20 -1.40 -16.13
N ARG A 74 -2.69 -1.20 -17.36
CA ARG A 74 -3.51 -0.03 -17.69
C ARG A 74 -4.81 0.00 -16.90
N ALA A 75 -5.47 -1.14 -16.74
CA ALA A 75 -6.73 -1.22 -15.98
C ALA A 75 -6.57 -0.82 -14.50
N THR A 76 -5.36 -0.90 -13.93
CA THR A 76 -5.07 -0.49 -12.55
C THR A 76 -4.69 0.99 -12.42
N LEU A 77 -4.63 1.74 -13.54
CA LEU A 77 -4.39 3.18 -13.54
C LEU A 77 -5.70 3.93 -13.65
N MET A 78 -5.71 5.13 -13.11
CA MET A 78 -6.84 6.04 -13.28
C MET A 78 -6.87 6.57 -14.70
N HIS A 79 -8.01 6.39 -15.40
CA HIS A 79 -8.23 6.88 -16.75
C HIS A 79 -9.38 7.88 -16.76
N ASP A 80 -9.21 8.96 -17.52
CA ASP A 80 -10.26 9.92 -17.85
C ASP A 80 -11.09 10.43 -16.66
N LEU A 81 -10.42 10.62 -15.50
CA LEU A 81 -11.10 11.16 -14.33
C LEU A 81 -11.45 12.63 -14.56
N GLU A 82 -12.72 12.98 -14.33
CA GLU A 82 -13.13 14.37 -14.23
C GLU A 82 -12.34 15.08 -13.12
N PRO A 83 -12.00 16.37 -13.29
CA PRO A 83 -11.32 17.13 -12.25
C PRO A 83 -12.05 17.04 -10.92
N PHE A 84 -11.29 16.93 -9.83
CA PHE A 84 -11.87 16.91 -8.50
C PHE A 84 -12.63 18.21 -8.21
N ASN A 85 -13.89 18.08 -7.87
CA ASN A 85 -14.81 19.20 -7.61
C ASN A 85 -15.36 19.25 -6.17
N GLY A 86 -14.83 18.38 -5.28
CA GLY A 86 -15.23 18.33 -3.88
C GLY A 86 -14.46 19.29 -2.99
N ASP A 87 -14.63 19.12 -1.68
CA ASP A 87 -13.88 19.87 -0.67
C ASP A 87 -12.40 19.51 -0.74
N VAL A 88 -11.58 20.48 -1.05
CA VAL A 88 -10.13 20.35 -1.17
C VAL A 88 -9.37 20.66 0.12
N GLY A 89 -10.08 20.95 1.21
CA GLY A 89 -9.47 21.32 2.48
C GLY A 89 -9.04 22.77 2.56
N ILE A 90 -8.18 23.09 3.52
CA ILE A 90 -7.74 24.47 3.76
C ILE A 90 -6.61 24.82 2.78
N PRO A 91 -6.75 25.91 2.01
CA PRO A 91 -5.68 26.38 1.15
C PRO A 91 -4.41 26.68 1.96
N TYR A 92 -3.31 26.05 1.60
CA TYR A 92 -2.02 26.43 2.15
C TYR A 92 -1.53 27.70 1.45
N VAL A 93 -1.49 28.79 2.19
CA VAL A 93 -0.88 30.04 1.75
C VAL A 93 0.51 30.12 2.36
N MET A 94 1.53 30.07 1.52
CA MET A 94 2.89 30.26 1.94
C MET A 94 3.11 31.71 2.39
N THR A 95 3.37 31.90 3.69
CA THR A 95 3.66 33.22 4.26
C THR A 95 5.15 33.49 4.35
N GLU A 96 5.98 32.44 4.40
CA GLU A 96 7.44 32.55 4.50
C GLU A 96 8.11 31.38 3.78
N ASP A 97 9.26 31.62 3.15
CA ASP A 97 10.09 30.54 2.64
C ASP A 97 10.90 29.94 3.80
N ARG A 98 10.45 28.78 4.27
CA ARG A 98 11.15 28.02 5.31
C ARG A 98 12.00 26.89 4.73
N SER A 99 12.07 26.76 3.41
CA SER A 99 12.84 25.68 2.79
C SER A 99 14.33 25.74 3.16
N GLY A 100 14.84 26.93 3.49
CA GLY A 100 16.22 27.11 3.90
C GLY A 100 17.19 26.36 2.98
N ASP A 101 18.39 26.12 3.42
CA ASP A 101 19.38 25.29 2.71
C ASP A 101 19.26 23.79 3.08
N ARG A 102 18.03 23.27 3.31
CA ARG A 102 17.79 21.84 3.48
C ARG A 102 17.79 21.16 2.12
N SER A 103 18.96 20.74 1.70
CA SER A 103 19.15 19.99 0.44
C SER A 103 18.55 18.58 0.50
N LEU A 104 18.29 18.05 1.70
CA LEU A 104 17.75 16.72 1.93
C LEU A 104 16.76 16.73 3.10
N LEU A 105 15.55 16.21 2.84
CA LEU A 105 14.55 15.88 3.86
C LEU A 105 14.10 14.45 3.63
N ASP A 106 14.30 13.58 4.61
CA ASP A 106 13.80 12.19 4.59
C ASP A 106 12.99 11.94 5.86
N TRP A 107 11.68 11.81 5.72
CA TRP A 107 10.78 11.55 6.83
C TRP A 107 10.91 10.15 7.44
N ARG A 108 11.67 9.24 6.80
CA ARG A 108 12.07 7.95 7.38
C ARG A 108 13.21 8.12 8.40
N ASN A 109 13.90 9.26 8.38
CA ASN A 109 15.03 9.57 9.26
C ASN A 109 15.10 11.07 9.59
N ASN A 110 14.07 11.58 10.25
CA ASN A 110 13.99 13.00 10.63
C ASN A 110 13.63 13.16 12.12
N GLY A 111 14.45 12.58 13.00
CA GLY A 111 14.17 12.52 14.44
C GLY A 111 13.25 11.33 14.82
N GLY A 112 12.96 10.46 13.88
CA GLY A 112 12.12 9.28 13.92
C GLY A 112 11.76 8.85 12.50
N ASN A 113 11.11 7.71 12.35
CA ASN A 113 10.53 7.25 11.09
C ASN A 113 9.02 7.56 11.07
N PHE A 114 8.60 8.50 10.24
CA PHE A 114 7.21 8.91 10.08
C PHE A 114 6.56 8.35 8.81
N VAL A 115 7.15 7.32 8.23
CA VAL A 115 6.65 6.64 7.03
C VAL A 115 6.41 5.17 7.34
N THR A 116 5.22 4.70 7.08
CA THR A 116 4.80 3.31 7.29
C THR A 116 5.36 2.36 6.23
N GLY A 117 5.08 1.06 6.36
CA GLY A 117 5.55 0.05 5.43
C GLY A 117 4.99 0.23 4.01
N ILE A 118 5.71 -0.33 3.03
CA ILE A 118 5.25 -0.36 1.64
C ILE A 118 4.11 -1.35 1.54
N GLN A 119 3.01 -0.91 0.90
CA GLN A 119 1.83 -1.72 0.60
C GLN A 119 1.70 -1.98 -0.90
N ASP A 120 0.99 -3.04 -1.28
CA ASP A 120 0.74 -3.41 -2.68
C ASP A 120 -0.76 -3.38 -2.99
N GLN A 121 -1.16 -2.57 -3.98
CA GLN A 121 -2.56 -2.47 -4.42
C GLN A 121 -3.01 -3.67 -5.27
N GLY A 122 -2.09 -4.55 -5.69
CA GLY A 122 -2.40 -5.68 -6.55
C GLY A 122 -3.05 -5.28 -7.88
N SER A 123 -4.09 -6.00 -8.27
CA SER A 123 -4.79 -5.84 -9.54
C SER A 123 -5.89 -4.76 -9.54
N CYS A 124 -6.20 -4.16 -8.41
CA CYS A 124 -7.20 -3.09 -8.28
C CYS A 124 -6.58 -1.71 -8.51
N GLY A 125 -7.24 -0.83 -9.28
CA GLY A 125 -6.83 0.56 -9.52
C GLY A 125 -7.07 1.48 -8.33
N SER A 126 -6.66 1.06 -7.13
CA SER A 126 -6.87 1.74 -5.86
C SER A 126 -5.71 2.63 -5.40
N CYS A 127 -4.77 2.98 -6.29
CA CYS A 127 -3.63 3.84 -5.95
C CYS A 127 -4.04 5.17 -5.30
N TRP A 128 -5.21 5.70 -5.63
CA TRP A 128 -5.78 6.89 -5.02
C TRP A 128 -6.10 6.72 -3.53
N VAL A 129 -6.44 5.48 -3.11
CA VAL A 129 -6.64 5.12 -1.70
C VAL A 129 -5.29 4.96 -1.02
N PHE A 130 -4.40 4.13 -1.57
CA PHE A 130 -3.08 3.83 -0.99
C PHE A 130 -2.26 5.09 -0.74
N GLY A 131 -2.18 5.98 -1.74
CA GLY A 131 -1.44 7.23 -1.59
C GLY A 131 -2.03 8.15 -0.52
N ALA A 132 -3.36 8.21 -0.39
CA ALA A 132 -4.02 9.02 0.62
C ALA A 132 -3.88 8.41 2.03
N VAL A 133 -4.03 7.08 2.16
CA VAL A 133 -3.86 6.37 3.44
C VAL A 133 -2.42 6.53 3.94
N ALA A 134 -1.41 6.32 3.11
CA ALA A 134 -0.02 6.52 3.48
C ALA A 134 0.27 7.95 3.98
N ALA A 135 -0.34 8.97 3.35
CA ALA A 135 -0.22 10.35 3.81
C ALA A 135 -0.93 10.58 5.15
N LEU A 136 -2.09 9.95 5.38
CA LEU A 136 -2.80 10.01 6.66
C LEU A 136 -2.00 9.35 7.78
N GLU A 137 -1.45 8.18 7.55
CA GLU A 137 -0.60 7.47 8.51
C GLU A 137 0.61 8.32 8.92
N SER A 138 1.30 8.88 7.94
CA SER A 138 2.42 9.78 8.19
C SER A 138 2.01 11.02 8.97
N ALA A 139 0.88 11.63 8.62
CA ALA A 139 0.33 12.78 9.34
C ALA A 139 -0.06 12.44 10.79
N PHE A 140 -0.61 11.25 11.01
CA PHE A 140 -0.93 10.75 12.35
C PHE A 140 0.35 10.56 13.19
N LEU A 141 1.35 9.86 12.66
CA LEU A 141 2.64 9.66 13.34
C LEU A 141 3.30 11.00 13.68
N PHE A 142 3.24 11.96 12.77
CA PHE A 142 3.76 13.30 12.98
C PHE A 142 2.99 14.05 14.07
N ALA A 143 1.67 13.95 14.11
CA ALA A 143 0.83 14.64 15.07
C ALA A 143 0.99 14.13 16.50
N ILE A 144 1.28 12.84 16.68
CA ILE A 144 1.52 12.24 18.02
C ILE A 144 2.98 12.26 18.43
N ASP A 145 3.86 12.87 17.63
CA ASP A 145 5.32 12.82 17.80
C ASP A 145 5.83 11.37 17.99
N GLY A 146 5.20 10.46 17.24
CA GLY A 146 5.29 9.01 17.46
C GLY A 146 6.09 8.27 16.41
N GLY A 147 6.99 8.93 15.68
CA GLY A 147 7.89 8.25 14.76
C GLY A 147 8.64 7.13 15.48
N ASP A 148 8.65 5.93 14.91
CA ASP A 148 9.20 4.67 15.43
C ASP A 148 8.37 3.99 16.56
N VAL A 149 7.26 4.56 17.00
CA VAL A 149 6.57 4.08 18.21
C VAL A 149 5.42 3.13 17.92
N VAL A 150 4.85 3.18 16.71
CA VAL A 150 3.60 2.48 16.41
C VAL A 150 3.72 1.72 15.10
N ASN A 151 3.38 0.44 15.12
CA ASN A 151 3.12 -0.32 13.90
C ASN A 151 1.73 0.09 13.37
N LEU A 152 1.66 1.29 12.77
CA LEU A 152 0.44 1.83 12.22
C LEU A 152 0.21 1.23 10.82
N ASN A 153 -0.95 0.66 10.61
CA ASN A 153 -1.41 0.15 9.32
C ASN A 153 -2.91 0.37 9.22
N MET A 154 -3.31 1.45 8.56
CA MET A 154 -4.72 1.77 8.34
C MET A 154 -5.24 0.99 7.14
N SER A 155 -6.52 0.59 7.21
CA SER A 155 -7.17 -0.15 6.15
C SER A 155 -7.36 0.67 4.88
N GLU A 156 -6.80 0.24 3.77
CA GLU A 156 -7.14 0.76 2.45
C GLU A 156 -8.49 0.21 1.96
N GLN A 157 -8.86 -1.01 2.41
CA GLN A 157 -10.15 -1.58 2.04
C GLN A 157 -11.32 -0.75 2.57
N TYR A 158 -11.19 -0.21 3.77
CA TYR A 158 -12.28 0.53 4.40
C TYR A 158 -12.78 1.72 3.57
N PRO A 159 -11.96 2.70 3.19
CA PRO A 159 -12.40 3.78 2.30
C PRO A 159 -12.74 3.28 0.89
N LEU A 160 -12.06 2.27 0.36
CA LEU A 160 -12.36 1.69 -0.95
C LEU A 160 -13.79 1.13 -1.01
N SER A 161 -14.24 0.48 0.07
CA SER A 161 -15.59 -0.10 0.19
C SER A 161 -16.65 0.91 0.59
N CYS A 162 -16.30 1.94 1.35
CA CYS A 162 -17.26 2.82 2.00
C CYS A 162 -17.51 4.15 1.28
N ILE A 163 -16.63 4.55 0.37
CA ILE A 163 -16.81 5.76 -0.44
C ILE A 163 -17.69 5.42 -1.64
N SER A 164 -18.98 5.80 -1.54
CA SER A 164 -20.03 5.34 -2.46
C SER A 164 -20.24 6.18 -3.73
N ASN A 165 -19.29 7.02 -4.13
CA ASN A 165 -19.47 8.00 -5.21
C ASN A 165 -19.13 7.48 -6.61
N GLY A 166 -19.16 6.15 -6.84
CA GLY A 166 -18.78 5.55 -8.10
C GLY A 166 -17.27 5.39 -8.30
N TRP A 167 -16.48 5.62 -7.26
CA TRP A 167 -15.04 5.38 -7.21
C TRP A 167 -14.75 3.96 -6.72
N GLY A 168 -13.66 3.37 -7.19
CA GLY A 168 -13.32 2.00 -6.85
C GLY A 168 -12.03 1.55 -7.51
N CYS A 169 -11.99 0.30 -7.97
CA CYS A 169 -10.85 -0.25 -8.71
C CYS A 169 -10.65 0.39 -10.09
N GLY A 170 -11.63 1.11 -10.61
CA GLY A 170 -11.49 1.92 -11.82
C GLY A 170 -10.83 3.29 -11.60
N GLY A 171 -10.49 3.62 -10.38
CA GLY A 171 -9.85 4.88 -9.99
C GLY A 171 -10.70 5.73 -9.07
N GLY A 172 -10.12 6.83 -8.59
CA GLY A 172 -10.77 7.79 -7.70
C GLY A 172 -9.83 8.93 -7.31
N TRP A 173 -10.28 9.74 -6.36
CA TRP A 173 -9.52 10.87 -5.85
C TRP A 173 -9.18 10.68 -4.38
N GLY A 174 -7.89 10.78 -4.02
CA GLY A 174 -7.44 10.67 -2.64
C GLY A 174 -8.05 11.71 -1.70
N GLN A 175 -8.47 12.86 -2.23
CA GLN A 175 -9.23 13.86 -1.47
C GLN A 175 -10.52 13.29 -0.89
N ASN A 176 -11.17 12.34 -1.57
CA ASN A 176 -12.35 11.64 -1.04
C ASN A 176 -11.98 10.81 0.18
N VAL A 177 -10.83 10.15 0.17
CA VAL A 177 -10.31 9.39 1.32
C VAL A 177 -10.00 10.33 2.49
N LEU A 178 -9.32 11.45 2.22
CA LEU A 178 -8.99 12.44 3.24
C LEU A 178 -10.27 13.04 3.88
N ASN A 179 -11.27 13.33 3.07
CA ASN A 179 -12.57 13.81 3.54
C ASN A 179 -13.35 12.74 4.32
N TYR A 180 -13.27 11.49 3.85
CA TYR A 180 -13.88 10.36 4.54
C TYR A 180 -13.25 10.14 5.92
N ALA A 181 -11.92 10.10 6.00
CA ALA A 181 -11.17 9.97 7.24
C ALA A 181 -11.51 11.07 8.25
N ARG A 182 -11.63 12.33 7.77
CA ARG A 182 -12.02 13.47 8.61
C ARG A 182 -13.42 13.33 9.20
N ASN A 183 -14.36 12.79 8.43
CA ASN A 183 -15.78 12.76 8.81
C ASN A 183 -16.19 11.46 9.51
N SER A 184 -15.56 10.34 9.16
CA SER A 184 -15.95 9.00 9.60
C SER A 184 -14.85 8.28 10.37
N GLY A 185 -13.61 8.77 10.33
CA GLY A 185 -12.45 8.05 10.87
C GLY A 185 -11.91 7.00 9.90
N MET A 186 -10.86 6.31 10.34
CA MET A 186 -10.24 5.19 9.63
C MET A 186 -10.17 4.00 10.56
N LEU A 187 -10.28 2.79 10.02
CA LEU A 187 -10.03 1.55 10.72
C LEU A 187 -8.59 1.07 10.49
N ASP A 188 -8.09 0.21 11.37
CA ASP A 188 -6.86 -0.52 11.09
C ASP A 188 -7.09 -1.65 10.06
N ASP A 189 -6.00 -2.09 9.42
CA ASP A 189 -6.06 -3.15 8.40
C ASP A 189 -6.52 -4.49 8.99
N ASP A 190 -6.19 -4.81 10.23
CA ASP A 190 -6.66 -6.03 10.90
C ASP A 190 -8.19 -6.09 11.04
N CYS A 191 -8.84 -4.91 11.09
CA CYS A 191 -10.30 -4.81 11.17
C CYS A 191 -10.98 -4.99 9.81
N MET A 192 -10.37 -4.53 8.75
CA MET A 192 -10.85 -4.69 7.37
C MET A 192 -9.67 -4.85 6.41
N PRO A 193 -9.10 -6.06 6.30
CA PRO A 193 -7.94 -6.33 5.45
C PRO A 193 -8.20 -6.06 3.97
N TYR A 194 -7.17 -5.61 3.27
CA TYR A 194 -7.25 -5.32 1.84
C TYR A 194 -7.51 -6.59 1.01
N GLN A 195 -8.48 -6.53 0.07
CA GLN A 195 -8.97 -7.67 -0.72
C GLN A 195 -8.90 -7.44 -2.24
N GLU A 196 -8.24 -6.39 -2.70
CA GLU A 196 -8.12 -6.06 -4.12
C GLU A 196 -9.47 -5.91 -4.85
N SER A 197 -10.52 -5.51 -4.14
CA SER A 197 -11.89 -5.48 -4.69
C SER A 197 -12.70 -4.33 -4.11
N ASP A 198 -13.39 -3.60 -4.99
CA ASP A 198 -14.37 -2.57 -4.63
C ASP A 198 -15.80 -3.11 -4.45
N THR A 199 -15.97 -4.43 -4.57
CA THR A 199 -17.25 -5.09 -4.32
C THR A 199 -17.44 -5.58 -2.89
N VAL A 200 -16.42 -5.45 -2.05
CA VAL A 200 -16.49 -5.78 -0.61
C VAL A 200 -17.44 -4.80 0.07
N PRO A 201 -18.48 -5.28 0.75
CA PRO A 201 -19.43 -4.40 1.43
C PRO A 201 -18.76 -3.56 2.53
N CYS A 202 -19.14 -2.28 2.64
CA CYS A 202 -18.62 -1.39 3.68
C CYS A 202 -18.84 -1.91 5.12
N GLY A 203 -19.85 -2.74 5.34
CA GLY A 203 -20.13 -3.35 6.64
C GLY A 203 -19.33 -4.60 6.97
N ASP A 204 -18.48 -5.10 6.08
CA ASP A 204 -17.69 -6.33 6.27
C ASP A 204 -16.40 -6.08 7.07
N HIS A 205 -16.45 -5.15 8.00
CA HIS A 205 -15.38 -4.89 8.94
C HIS A 205 -15.62 -5.59 10.29
N CYS A 206 -14.61 -5.61 11.14
CA CYS A 206 -14.72 -6.17 12.50
C CYS A 206 -15.83 -5.50 13.32
N SER A 207 -16.29 -6.15 14.37
CA SER A 207 -17.38 -5.66 15.22
C SER A 207 -16.94 -4.74 16.38
N ASP A 208 -15.64 -4.66 16.63
CA ASP A 208 -15.04 -3.91 17.73
C ASP A 208 -14.43 -2.57 17.29
N THR A 209 -15.03 -1.93 16.29
CA THR A 209 -14.56 -0.68 15.65
C THR A 209 -14.29 0.43 16.64
N GLN A 210 -15.08 0.54 17.71
CA GLN A 210 -14.93 1.58 18.74
C GLN A 210 -13.55 1.64 19.43
N TYR A 211 -12.73 0.60 19.27
CA TYR A 211 -11.37 0.52 19.82
C TYR A 211 -10.29 0.62 18.73
N ARG A 212 -10.70 0.77 17.47
CA ARG A 212 -9.83 0.69 16.29
C ARG A 212 -9.93 1.91 15.37
N ASP A 213 -10.81 2.86 15.71
CA ASP A 213 -10.99 4.06 14.90
C ASP A 213 -9.87 5.07 15.10
N TYR A 214 -9.31 5.54 13.99
CA TYR A 214 -8.38 6.66 13.94
C TYR A 214 -9.10 7.90 13.43
N TYR A 215 -9.29 8.90 14.29
CA TYR A 215 -9.97 10.14 13.91
C TYR A 215 -8.97 11.24 13.60
N TYR A 216 -9.15 11.86 12.48
CA TYR A 216 -8.38 13.01 12.06
C TYR A 216 -9.15 14.30 12.32
N GLY A 217 -8.51 15.25 12.98
CA GLY A 217 -9.04 16.59 13.13
C GLY A 217 -9.12 17.33 11.78
N ASN A 218 -9.58 18.57 11.79
CA ASN A 218 -10.06 19.37 10.64
C ASN A 218 -8.99 19.80 9.60
N TYR A 219 -7.91 19.07 9.37
CA TYR A 219 -6.79 19.59 8.61
C TYR A 219 -6.49 18.78 7.35
N GLY A 220 -7.10 19.17 6.23
CA GLY A 220 -6.53 18.93 4.93
C GLY A 220 -5.80 20.19 4.47
N VAL A 221 -4.56 20.07 4.04
CA VAL A 221 -3.78 21.16 3.48
C VAL A 221 -3.61 20.94 1.98
N VAL A 222 -3.97 21.91 1.17
CA VAL A 222 -3.83 21.83 -0.29
C VAL A 222 -2.91 22.93 -0.80
N CYS A 223 -1.89 22.52 -1.55
CA CYS A 223 -1.04 23.45 -2.28
C CYS A 223 -1.67 23.79 -3.64
N TYR A 224 -2.41 24.86 -3.74
CA TYR A 224 -3.02 25.29 -5.00
C TYR A 224 -2.00 25.77 -6.05
N THR A 225 -0.92 26.38 -5.63
CA THR A 225 0.20 26.73 -6.50
C THR A 225 1.30 25.70 -6.31
N ALA A 226 1.20 24.60 -7.04
CA ALA A 226 2.19 23.53 -7.01
C ALA A 226 3.51 23.98 -7.68
N ASN A 227 4.21 24.94 -7.07
CA ASN A 227 5.60 25.20 -7.38
C ASN A 227 6.51 24.49 -6.39
N THR A 228 7.75 24.28 -6.76
CA THR A 228 8.75 23.56 -5.95
C THR A 228 8.87 24.12 -4.54
N THR A 229 8.84 25.43 -4.35
CA THR A 229 8.98 26.09 -3.06
C THR A 229 7.77 25.79 -2.16
N SER A 230 6.56 25.89 -2.69
CA SER A 230 5.33 25.59 -1.95
C SER A 230 5.27 24.12 -1.50
N ILE A 231 5.66 23.19 -2.40
CA ILE A 231 5.70 21.75 -2.08
C ILE A 231 6.75 21.48 -1.01
N LYS A 232 7.97 22.00 -1.13
CA LYS A 232 9.03 21.85 -0.12
C LYS A 232 8.59 22.38 1.25
N ASN A 233 7.98 23.56 1.29
CA ASN A 233 7.48 24.13 2.54
C ASN A 233 6.34 23.33 3.13
N ALA A 234 5.44 22.80 2.32
CA ALA A 234 4.38 21.92 2.80
C ALA A 234 4.95 20.62 3.40
N LEU A 235 5.90 19.98 2.70
CA LEU A 235 6.62 18.82 3.20
C LEU A 235 7.31 19.08 4.55
N LEU A 236 7.93 20.26 4.71
CA LEU A 236 8.62 20.61 5.96
C LEU A 236 7.67 20.87 7.14
N ASN A 237 6.50 21.41 6.87
CA ASN A 237 5.57 21.84 7.93
C ASN A 237 4.51 20.80 8.28
N TYR A 238 4.17 19.90 7.37
CA TYR A 238 3.02 18.99 7.50
C TYR A 238 3.37 17.51 7.29
N GLY A 239 4.61 17.18 6.98
CA GLY A 239 5.01 15.80 6.71
C GLY A 239 4.81 15.37 5.24
N PRO A 240 4.84 14.08 4.96
CA PRO A 240 4.55 13.51 3.65
C PRO A 240 3.20 13.96 3.08
N LEU A 241 3.14 14.19 1.77
CA LEU A 241 1.98 14.73 1.08
C LEU A 241 1.43 13.72 0.08
N TYR A 242 0.09 13.66 -0.03
CA TYR A 242 -0.56 13.00 -1.15
C TYR A 242 -0.42 13.84 -2.43
N THR A 243 -0.11 13.18 -3.53
CA THR A 243 -0.10 13.78 -4.87
C THR A 243 -0.50 12.74 -5.91
N THR A 244 -0.86 13.21 -7.10
CA THR A 244 -1.05 12.37 -8.28
C THR A 244 0.09 12.61 -9.26
N MET A 245 0.40 11.62 -10.09
CA MET A 245 1.40 11.74 -11.16
C MET A 245 0.97 10.94 -12.39
N ASP A 246 1.46 11.37 -13.55
CA ASP A 246 1.32 10.58 -14.76
C ASP A 246 2.28 9.38 -14.72
N ILE A 247 1.77 8.20 -15.09
CA ILE A 247 2.51 6.95 -15.10
C ILE A 247 2.90 6.61 -16.54
N TYR A 248 4.19 6.46 -16.77
CA TYR A 248 4.76 5.96 -18.02
C TYR A 248 5.05 4.46 -17.89
N GLU A 249 5.08 3.75 -19.03
CA GLU A 249 5.24 2.28 -19.08
C GLU A 249 6.46 1.77 -18.29
N ASN A 250 7.60 2.47 -18.37
CA ASN A 250 8.82 2.08 -17.68
C ASN A 250 8.76 2.23 -16.16
N PHE A 251 7.82 3.02 -15.63
CA PHE A 251 7.61 3.14 -14.18
C PHE A 251 7.21 1.80 -13.54
N ASN A 252 6.56 0.92 -14.29
CA ASN A 252 6.14 -0.39 -13.78
C ASN A 252 7.30 -1.31 -13.42
N SER A 253 8.51 -1.06 -13.93
CA SER A 253 9.73 -1.84 -13.68
C SER A 253 10.70 -1.18 -12.69
N TYR A 254 10.30 -0.05 -12.10
CA TYR A 254 11.09 0.74 -11.14
C TYR A 254 11.10 0.11 -9.76
#